data_f76abd23af1f4dc4bb3ac255f9b48f42
#
_entry.id   f76abd23af1f4dc4bb3ac255f9b48f42
#
_cell.length_a   1.000
_cell.length_b   1.000
_cell.length_c   1.000
_cell.angle_alpha   90.00
_cell.angle_beta   90.00
_cell.angle_gamma   90.00
#
_symmetry.space_group_name_H-M   'P 1'
#
loop_
_entity.id
_entity.type
_entity.pdbx_description
1 polymer ?
#
loop_
_entity_poly.entity_id
_entity_poly.type
_entity_poly.pdbx_seq_one_letter_code
_entity_poly.pdbx_strand_id
1 'polypeptide(L)'
;MLLPGTGSDEVFVRAVFAGPLRALGVPLIAPPPPAGAALADGYLATLDALADEYGELLVGGISFGAHLAAEWAVRNPGRCGGLLAALPAWNGVPGSAPASLAATLSADLVAGSGVDAALAQTAGSPDWLRAELDRAWRRHGDGLAAGLRVAASRPAPTLDELAALAVPAGIGTCTDDPIHPTKVASEWAAALPRAALGETTLTALGAERESLGRATVLAYLRAAQKP
;
A
#
# COMPACT_ATOMS: atom_id res chain seq x y z
N MET A 1 -12.10 -1.80 -1.49
CA MET A 1 -11.44 -1.36 -0.24
C MET A 1 -9.96 -1.11 -0.49
N LEU A 2 -9.39 -0.01 0.03
CA LEU A 2 -7.96 0.29 -0.10
C LEU A 2 -7.30 0.47 1.25
N LEU A 3 -6.11 -0.12 1.42
CA LEU A 3 -5.37 -0.21 2.68
C LEU A 3 -4.20 0.79 2.73
N PRO A 4 -3.92 1.40 3.89
CA PRO A 4 -2.76 2.26 4.08
C PRO A 4 -1.43 1.50 4.03
N GLY A 5 -0.35 2.25 3.80
CA GLY A 5 1.02 1.77 3.93
C GLY A 5 1.49 1.67 5.38
N THR A 6 2.72 1.21 5.55
CA THR A 6 3.41 1.10 6.85
C THR A 6 3.44 2.43 7.57
N GLY A 7 2.94 2.49 8.80
CA GLY A 7 2.90 3.72 9.60
C GLY A 7 2.05 4.86 9.01
N SER A 8 1.24 4.57 7.98
CA SER A 8 0.30 5.49 7.36
C SER A 8 -1.13 5.25 7.88
N ASP A 9 -2.10 5.99 7.39
CA ASP A 9 -3.50 5.87 7.77
C ASP A 9 -4.47 6.05 6.59
N GLU A 10 -5.77 5.90 6.86
CA GLU A 10 -6.83 6.05 5.88
C GLU A 10 -6.98 7.48 5.33
N VAL A 11 -6.45 8.48 6.03
CA VAL A 11 -6.48 9.88 5.55
C VAL A 11 -5.62 10.01 4.31
N PHE A 12 -4.41 9.42 4.33
CA PHE A 12 -3.53 9.42 3.16
C PHE A 12 -4.11 8.61 2.00
N VAL A 13 -4.69 7.44 2.28
CA VAL A 13 -5.38 6.63 1.25
C VAL A 13 -6.49 7.42 0.58
N ARG A 14 -7.31 8.14 1.36
CA ARG A 14 -8.37 9.00 0.81
C ARG A 14 -7.81 10.15 -0.01
N ALA A 15 -6.74 10.80 0.45
CA ALA A 15 -6.08 11.87 -0.28
C ALA A 15 -5.54 11.42 -1.64
N VAL A 16 -5.08 10.17 -1.75
CA VAL A 16 -4.53 9.58 -2.98
C VAL A 16 -5.64 9.09 -3.92
N PHE A 17 -6.66 8.40 -3.41
CA PHE A 17 -7.57 7.61 -4.25
C PHE A 17 -9.01 8.12 -4.32
N ALA A 18 -9.46 9.02 -3.44
CA ALA A 18 -10.88 9.39 -3.40
C ALA A 18 -11.36 10.07 -4.70
N GLY A 19 -10.60 11.01 -5.25
CA GLY A 19 -10.94 11.66 -6.51
C GLY A 19 -10.93 10.70 -7.70
N PRO A 20 -9.83 9.96 -7.95
CA PRO A 20 -9.73 8.99 -9.03
C PRO A 20 -10.84 7.93 -9.03
N LEU A 21 -11.18 7.35 -7.86
CA LEU A 21 -12.25 6.35 -7.75
C LEU A 21 -13.64 6.96 -7.91
N ARG A 22 -13.88 8.16 -7.36
CA ARG A 22 -15.13 8.89 -7.56
C ARG A 22 -15.39 9.19 -9.03
N ALA A 23 -14.35 9.49 -9.81
CA ALA A 23 -14.47 9.70 -11.25
C ALA A 23 -14.96 8.45 -12.01
N LEU A 24 -14.78 7.27 -11.43
CA LEU A 24 -15.27 5.98 -11.96
C LEU A 24 -16.62 5.56 -11.35
N GLY A 25 -17.20 6.34 -10.44
CA GLY A 25 -18.39 5.94 -9.69
C GLY A 25 -18.14 4.82 -8.67
N VAL A 26 -16.87 4.56 -8.30
CA VAL A 26 -16.48 3.49 -7.37
C VAL A 26 -16.39 4.06 -5.96
N PRO A 27 -17.18 3.56 -4.99
CA PRO A 27 -17.08 3.99 -3.60
C PRO A 27 -15.76 3.54 -2.96
N LEU A 28 -15.11 4.44 -2.21
CA LEU A 28 -13.88 4.14 -1.49
C LEU A 28 -14.16 3.80 -0.03
N ILE A 29 -13.83 2.57 0.37
CA ILE A 29 -13.70 2.16 1.77
C ILE A 29 -12.21 2.16 2.11
N ALA A 30 -11.81 3.00 3.05
CA ALA A 30 -10.46 3.05 3.60
C ALA A 30 -10.59 2.95 5.13
N PRO A 31 -10.30 1.78 5.73
CA PRO A 31 -10.42 1.58 7.18
C PRO A 31 -9.24 2.23 7.92
N PRO A 32 -9.46 2.66 9.17
CA PRO A 32 -8.35 3.05 10.03
C PRO A 32 -7.43 1.86 10.31
N PRO A 33 -6.14 2.11 10.61
CA PRO A 33 -5.20 1.04 10.90
C PRO A 33 -5.58 0.27 12.18
N PRO A 34 -5.63 -1.07 12.14
CA PRO A 34 -5.65 -1.89 13.34
C PRO A 34 -4.43 -1.63 14.22
N ALA A 35 -4.59 -1.69 15.54
CA ALA A 35 -3.54 -1.31 16.47
C ALA A 35 -2.42 -2.36 16.55
N GLY A 36 -1.17 -1.89 16.52
CA GLY A 36 0.00 -2.66 16.89
C GLY A 36 0.18 -3.98 16.12
N ALA A 37 0.38 -5.07 16.84
CA ALA A 37 0.61 -6.39 16.25
C ALA A 37 -0.58 -6.95 15.46
N ALA A 38 -1.79 -6.43 15.68
CA ALA A 38 -2.99 -6.84 14.94
C ALA A 38 -3.08 -6.20 13.54
N LEU A 39 -2.14 -5.35 13.13
CA LEU A 39 -2.21 -4.55 11.90
C LEU A 39 -2.55 -5.38 10.66
N ALA A 40 -1.81 -6.43 10.38
CA ALA A 40 -2.01 -7.23 9.18
C ALA A 40 -3.29 -8.07 9.25
N ASP A 41 -3.46 -8.82 10.33
CA ASP A 41 -4.58 -9.74 10.47
C ASP A 41 -5.91 -8.98 10.61
N GLY A 42 -5.91 -7.82 11.25
CA GLY A 42 -7.08 -6.96 11.32
C GLY A 42 -7.52 -6.40 9.97
N TYR A 43 -6.57 -6.04 9.09
CA TYR A 43 -6.90 -5.62 7.73
C TYR A 43 -7.44 -6.79 6.88
N LEU A 44 -6.82 -7.98 6.98
CA LEU A 44 -7.30 -9.16 6.26
C LEU A 44 -8.70 -9.57 6.72
N ALA A 45 -8.96 -9.56 8.03
CA ALA A 45 -10.29 -9.83 8.57
C ALA A 45 -11.33 -8.79 8.09
N THR A 46 -10.93 -7.52 7.93
CA THR A 46 -11.83 -6.49 7.39
C THR A 46 -12.14 -6.73 5.91
N LEU A 47 -11.16 -7.18 5.11
CA LEU A 47 -11.39 -7.58 3.72
C LEU A 47 -12.35 -8.77 3.63
N ASP A 48 -12.17 -9.79 4.49
CA ASP A 48 -13.06 -10.95 4.54
C ASP A 48 -14.51 -10.54 4.88
N ALA A 49 -14.69 -9.73 5.91
CA ALA A 49 -16.01 -9.24 6.33
C ALA A 49 -16.71 -8.44 5.22
N LEU A 50 -15.98 -7.56 4.53
CA LEU A 50 -16.55 -6.80 3.40
C LEU A 50 -16.88 -7.71 2.22
N ALA A 51 -16.08 -8.71 1.93
CA ALA A 51 -16.38 -9.65 0.88
C ALA A 51 -17.55 -10.59 1.24
N ASP A 52 -17.77 -10.89 2.53
CA ASP A 52 -18.97 -11.58 3.00
C ASP A 52 -20.24 -10.74 2.80
N GLU A 53 -20.12 -9.41 2.98
CA GLU A 53 -21.25 -8.49 2.85
C GLU A 53 -21.54 -8.12 1.37
N TYR A 54 -20.51 -7.84 0.58
CA TYR A 54 -20.66 -7.27 -0.78
C TYR A 54 -20.31 -8.24 -1.91
N GLY A 55 -19.77 -9.42 -1.61
CA GLY A 55 -19.30 -10.38 -2.62
C GLY A 55 -17.93 -9.99 -3.20
N GLU A 56 -17.87 -9.76 -4.51
CA GLU A 56 -16.63 -9.44 -5.21
C GLU A 56 -16.17 -7.99 -4.94
N LEU A 57 -14.90 -7.81 -4.60
CA LEU A 57 -14.32 -6.52 -4.23
C LEU A 57 -13.22 -6.07 -5.21
N LEU A 58 -13.18 -4.78 -5.50
CA LEU A 58 -11.97 -4.09 -5.94
C LEU A 58 -11.11 -3.81 -4.70
N VAL A 59 -9.96 -4.48 -4.59
CA VAL A 59 -9.06 -4.34 -3.44
C VAL A 59 -7.77 -3.65 -3.83
N GLY A 60 -7.07 -3.10 -2.84
CA GLY A 60 -5.78 -2.48 -3.11
C GLY A 60 -5.20 -1.77 -1.91
N GLY A 61 -4.20 -0.95 -2.17
CA GLY A 61 -3.55 -0.16 -1.14
C GLY A 61 -2.24 0.45 -1.58
N ILE A 62 -1.54 1.02 -0.62
CA ILE A 62 -0.25 1.68 -0.81
C ILE A 62 0.81 0.89 -0.02
N SER A 63 1.94 0.54 -0.66
CA SER A 63 3.07 -0.11 0.00
C SER A 63 2.63 -1.40 0.72
N PHE A 64 2.76 -1.47 2.03
CA PHE A 64 2.30 -2.62 2.83
C PHE A 64 0.81 -2.94 2.61
N GLY A 65 -0.04 -1.91 2.44
CA GLY A 65 -1.44 -2.11 2.10
C GLY A 65 -1.64 -2.77 0.72
N ALA A 66 -0.76 -2.48 -0.25
CA ALA A 66 -0.76 -3.15 -1.54
C ALA A 66 -0.36 -4.64 -1.41
N HIS A 67 0.63 -4.94 -0.55
CA HIS A 67 1.02 -6.32 -0.26
C HIS A 67 -0.11 -7.13 0.35
N LEU A 68 -0.79 -6.60 1.37
CA LEU A 68 -1.90 -7.28 2.04
C LEU A 68 -3.11 -7.47 1.11
N ALA A 69 -3.43 -6.46 0.29
CA ALA A 69 -4.50 -6.57 -0.69
C ALA A 69 -4.20 -7.65 -1.75
N ALA A 70 -2.95 -7.72 -2.23
CA ALA A 70 -2.51 -8.75 -3.15
C ALA A 70 -2.49 -10.14 -2.50
N GLU A 71 -2.02 -10.26 -1.24
CA GLU A 71 -2.07 -11.49 -0.45
C GLU A 71 -3.51 -11.99 -0.32
N TRP A 72 -4.44 -11.09 0.01
CA TRP A 72 -5.85 -11.44 0.11
C TRP A 72 -6.44 -11.87 -1.24
N ALA A 73 -6.11 -11.15 -2.32
CA ALA A 73 -6.58 -11.47 -3.66
C ALA A 73 -6.10 -12.86 -4.13
N VAL A 74 -4.84 -13.20 -3.90
CA VAL A 74 -4.27 -14.52 -4.20
C VAL A 74 -4.99 -15.63 -3.44
N ARG A 75 -5.33 -15.40 -2.17
CA ARG A 75 -6.06 -16.38 -1.34
C ARG A 75 -7.54 -16.48 -1.67
N ASN A 76 -8.12 -15.44 -2.26
CA ASN A 76 -9.55 -15.33 -2.53
C ASN A 76 -9.84 -14.93 -4.00
N PRO A 77 -9.32 -15.68 -5.00
CA PRO A 77 -9.41 -15.25 -6.41
C PRO A 77 -10.86 -15.11 -6.92
N GLY A 78 -11.79 -15.89 -6.37
CA GLY A 78 -13.22 -15.79 -6.71
C GLY A 78 -13.99 -14.66 -6.03
N ARG A 79 -13.33 -13.89 -5.15
CA ARG A 79 -13.91 -12.75 -4.43
C ARG A 79 -13.20 -11.42 -4.74
N CYS A 80 -12.20 -11.47 -5.60
CA CYS A 80 -11.42 -10.31 -6.04
C CYS A 80 -11.79 -9.96 -7.49
N GLY A 81 -12.40 -8.80 -7.70
CA GLY A 81 -12.75 -8.28 -9.03
C GLY A 81 -11.66 -7.41 -9.64
N GLY A 82 -10.63 -7.06 -8.88
CA GLY A 82 -9.51 -6.27 -9.36
C GLY A 82 -8.56 -5.82 -8.25
N LEU A 83 -7.34 -5.46 -8.66
CA LEU A 83 -6.28 -5.04 -7.75
C LEU A 83 -5.74 -3.64 -8.11
N LEU A 84 -5.63 -2.77 -7.11
CA LEU A 84 -4.95 -1.47 -7.19
C LEU A 84 -3.73 -1.47 -6.26
N ALA A 85 -2.55 -1.80 -6.78
CA ALA A 85 -1.33 -1.88 -5.98
C ALA A 85 -0.41 -0.67 -6.26
N ALA A 86 -0.42 0.30 -5.35
CA ALA A 86 0.47 1.45 -5.42
C ALA A 86 1.72 1.21 -4.58
N LEU A 87 2.89 1.50 -5.14
CA LEU A 87 4.20 1.42 -4.47
C LEU A 87 4.46 0.04 -3.82
N PRO A 88 4.31 -1.10 -4.51
CA PRO A 88 4.75 -2.38 -3.96
C PRO A 88 6.25 -2.32 -3.68
N ALA A 89 6.67 -2.80 -2.49
CA ALA A 89 8.03 -2.57 -2.00
C ALA A 89 8.95 -3.78 -2.14
N TRP A 90 8.39 -4.99 -2.22
CA TRP A 90 9.11 -6.26 -2.48
C TRP A 90 8.14 -7.34 -2.98
N ASN A 91 8.69 -8.49 -3.38
CA ASN A 91 7.96 -9.74 -3.64
C ASN A 91 8.55 -10.86 -2.77
N GLY A 92 7.74 -11.81 -2.29
CA GLY A 92 8.16 -12.83 -1.35
C GLY A 92 8.65 -12.26 -0.02
N VAL A 93 9.76 -12.77 0.51
CA VAL A 93 10.33 -12.31 1.78
C VAL A 93 10.96 -10.91 1.62
N PRO A 94 10.82 -10.02 2.62
CA PRO A 94 11.31 -8.64 2.51
C PRO A 94 12.84 -8.53 2.39
N GLY A 95 13.60 -9.41 3.04
CA GLY A 95 15.07 -9.41 2.98
C GLY A 95 15.67 -8.02 3.30
N SER A 96 16.47 -7.51 2.37
CA SER A 96 17.10 -6.18 2.45
C SER A 96 16.32 -5.09 1.70
N ALA A 97 15.02 -5.27 1.46
CA ALA A 97 14.20 -4.25 0.81
C ALA A 97 14.25 -2.92 1.56
N PRO A 98 14.48 -1.77 0.87
CA PRO A 98 14.64 -0.48 1.54
C PRO A 98 13.48 -0.13 2.47
N ALA A 99 12.24 -0.42 2.07
CA ALA A 99 11.06 -0.15 2.90
C ALA A 99 11.01 -1.03 4.17
N SER A 100 11.46 -2.29 4.11
CA SER A 100 11.57 -3.16 5.29
C SER A 100 12.63 -2.63 6.28
N LEU A 101 13.80 -2.26 5.78
CA LEU A 101 14.87 -1.69 6.60
C LEU A 101 14.44 -0.38 7.25
N ALA A 102 13.83 0.52 6.48
CA ALA A 102 13.31 1.79 7.01
C ALA A 102 12.26 1.58 8.10
N ALA A 103 11.32 0.65 7.89
CA ALA A 103 10.31 0.31 8.89
C ALA A 103 10.91 -0.30 10.17
N THR A 104 11.91 -1.17 10.04
CA THR A 104 12.63 -1.78 11.17
C THR A 104 13.35 -0.71 11.99
N LEU A 105 14.13 0.16 11.33
CA LEU A 105 14.83 1.25 12.00
C LEU A 105 13.88 2.20 12.70
N SER A 106 12.77 2.56 12.06
CA SER A 106 11.74 3.39 12.67
C SER A 106 11.09 2.73 13.87
N ALA A 107 10.81 1.41 13.80
CA ALA A 107 10.25 0.67 14.93
C ALA A 107 11.18 0.64 16.13
N ASP A 108 12.46 0.43 15.91
CA ASP A 108 13.48 0.40 16.98
C ASP A 108 13.65 1.77 17.61
N LEU A 109 13.64 2.82 16.81
CA LEU A 109 13.75 4.19 17.31
C LEU A 109 12.51 4.61 18.11
N VAL A 110 11.31 4.29 17.63
CA VAL A 110 10.06 4.53 18.36
C VAL A 110 10.05 3.78 19.69
N ALA A 111 10.45 2.49 19.69
CA ALA A 111 10.47 1.68 20.90
C ALA A 111 11.52 2.13 21.92
N GLY A 112 12.69 2.60 21.45
CA GLY A 112 13.80 3.00 22.33
C GLY A 112 13.75 4.46 22.79
N SER A 113 13.21 5.36 21.98
CA SER A 113 13.31 6.81 22.19
C SER A 113 11.98 7.56 22.03
N GLY A 114 10.90 6.86 21.68
CA GLY A 114 9.58 7.44 21.50
C GLY A 114 9.35 8.05 20.11
N VAL A 115 8.09 8.38 19.86
CA VAL A 115 7.62 8.86 18.55
C VAL A 115 8.24 10.21 18.17
N ASP A 116 8.44 11.13 19.14
CA ASP A 116 9.01 12.45 18.86
C ASP A 116 10.47 12.36 18.39
N ALA A 117 11.27 11.49 19.01
CA ALA A 117 12.65 11.25 18.58
C ALA A 117 12.71 10.60 17.19
N ALA A 118 11.79 9.70 16.88
CA ALA A 118 11.70 9.08 15.57
C ALA A 118 11.26 10.09 14.49
N LEU A 119 10.30 10.95 14.79
CA LEU A 119 9.86 12.03 13.89
C LEU A 119 10.97 13.05 13.63
N ALA A 120 11.81 13.35 14.62
CA ALA A 120 12.95 14.26 14.44
C ALA A 120 13.95 13.75 13.38
N GLN A 121 14.08 12.42 13.17
CA GLN A 121 14.93 11.85 12.13
C GLN A 121 14.39 12.07 10.71
N THR A 122 13.13 12.45 10.58
CA THR A 122 12.52 12.75 9.27
C THR A 122 12.82 14.18 8.78
N ALA A 123 13.63 14.96 9.49
CA ALA A 123 13.91 16.37 9.20
C ALA A 123 14.44 16.62 7.77
N GLY A 124 15.13 15.66 7.16
CA GLY A 124 15.59 15.71 5.77
C GLY A 124 14.56 15.32 4.70
N SER A 125 13.37 14.87 5.12
CA SER A 125 12.30 14.50 4.19
C SER A 125 11.52 15.73 3.71
N PRO A 126 10.83 15.66 2.55
CA PRO A 126 9.94 16.72 2.10
C PRO A 126 8.88 17.08 3.16
N ASP A 127 8.50 18.35 3.23
CA ASP A 127 7.54 18.86 4.24
C ASP A 127 6.21 18.10 4.25
N TRP A 128 5.70 17.77 3.06
CA TRP A 128 4.46 17.02 2.96
C TRP A 128 4.55 15.62 3.59
N LEU A 129 5.69 14.93 3.42
CA LEU A 129 5.89 13.59 3.97
C LEU A 129 6.06 13.67 5.48
N ARG A 130 6.78 14.66 5.99
CA ARG A 130 6.90 14.90 7.42
C ARG A 130 5.55 15.15 8.08
N ALA A 131 4.69 15.97 7.45
CA ALA A 131 3.35 16.25 7.94
C ALA A 131 2.46 14.98 7.97
N GLU A 132 2.58 14.13 6.95
CA GLU A 132 1.88 12.84 6.89
C GLU A 132 2.35 11.89 7.98
N LEU A 133 3.68 11.75 8.16
CA LEU A 133 4.26 10.90 9.19
C LEU A 133 3.91 11.41 10.61
N ASP A 134 4.01 12.70 10.87
CA ASP A 134 3.65 13.28 12.17
C ASP A 134 2.21 12.96 12.53
N ARG A 135 1.26 13.22 11.62
CA ARG A 135 -0.15 12.93 11.83
C ARG A 135 -0.40 11.44 12.09
N ALA A 136 0.09 10.58 11.20
CA ALA A 136 -0.20 9.16 11.23
C ALA A 136 0.48 8.46 12.43
N TRP A 137 1.76 8.75 12.70
CA TRP A 137 2.50 8.10 13.77
C TRP A 137 1.94 8.46 15.16
N ARG A 138 1.56 9.72 15.39
CA ARG A 138 0.90 10.13 16.64
C ARG A 138 -0.44 9.42 16.81
N ARG A 139 -1.17 9.20 15.73
CA ARG A 139 -2.45 8.50 15.77
C ARG A 139 -2.30 7.00 16.06
N HIS A 140 -1.24 6.36 15.59
CA HIS A 140 -0.93 4.97 15.93
C HIS A 140 -0.60 4.78 17.42
N GLY A 141 -0.12 5.82 18.10
CA GLY A 141 0.19 5.80 19.52
C GLY A 141 1.16 4.69 19.90
N ASP A 142 0.91 4.06 21.06
CA ASP A 142 1.78 2.99 21.61
C ASP A 142 1.86 1.74 20.70
N GLY A 143 0.93 1.57 19.77
CA GLY A 143 0.93 0.48 18.81
C GLY A 143 1.89 0.66 17.64
N LEU A 144 2.45 1.87 17.42
CA LEU A 144 3.23 2.18 16.22
C LEU A 144 4.42 1.24 16.02
N ALA A 145 5.28 1.07 17.02
CA ALA A 145 6.47 0.23 16.90
C ALA A 145 6.14 -1.22 16.54
N ALA A 146 5.09 -1.79 17.15
CA ALA A 146 4.65 -3.15 16.84
C ALA A 146 4.09 -3.26 15.42
N GLY A 147 3.28 -2.28 14.99
CA GLY A 147 2.75 -2.23 13.62
C GLY A 147 3.84 -2.10 12.56
N LEU A 148 4.86 -1.25 12.81
CA LEU A 148 6.03 -1.11 11.94
C LEU A 148 6.79 -2.44 11.80
N ARG A 149 6.99 -3.19 12.88
CA ARG A 149 7.65 -4.50 12.86
C ARG A 149 6.85 -5.54 12.07
N VAL A 150 5.53 -5.58 12.24
CA VAL A 150 4.64 -6.45 11.46
C VAL A 150 4.83 -6.15 9.97
N ALA A 151 4.74 -4.89 9.58
CA ALA A 151 4.88 -4.49 8.19
C ALA A 151 6.27 -4.80 7.63
N ALA A 152 7.34 -4.56 8.40
CA ALA A 152 8.72 -4.79 7.98
C ALA A 152 9.05 -6.27 7.71
N SER A 153 8.41 -7.20 8.41
CA SER A 153 8.76 -8.63 8.40
C SER A 153 7.80 -9.52 7.60
N ARG A 154 6.60 -9.02 7.25
CA ARG A 154 5.60 -9.85 6.58
C ARG A 154 5.99 -10.08 5.11
N PRO A 155 6.02 -11.33 4.64
CA PRO A 155 6.19 -11.61 3.21
C PRO A 155 5.05 -10.98 2.38
N ALA A 156 5.39 -10.50 1.19
CA ALA A 156 4.43 -10.19 0.13
C ALA A 156 4.19 -11.46 -0.72
N PRO A 157 3.17 -11.49 -1.59
CA PRO A 157 3.04 -12.54 -2.57
C PRO A 157 4.30 -12.67 -3.44
N THR A 158 4.66 -13.91 -3.75
CA THR A 158 5.73 -14.20 -4.72
C THR A 158 5.28 -13.87 -6.14
N LEU A 159 6.21 -13.74 -7.07
CA LEU A 159 5.86 -13.52 -8.48
C LEU A 159 5.05 -14.69 -9.07
N ASP A 160 5.31 -15.92 -8.64
CA ASP A 160 4.55 -17.10 -9.07
C ASP A 160 3.10 -17.07 -8.55
N GLU A 161 2.89 -16.64 -7.30
CA GLU A 161 1.54 -16.45 -6.75
C GLU A 161 0.79 -15.33 -7.49
N LEU A 162 1.47 -14.22 -7.82
CA LEU A 162 0.89 -13.15 -8.62
C LEU A 162 0.57 -13.61 -10.05
N ALA A 163 1.38 -14.48 -10.64
CA ALA A 163 1.13 -15.03 -11.98
C ALA A 163 -0.14 -15.89 -12.06
N ALA A 164 -0.58 -16.43 -10.95
CA ALA A 164 -1.85 -17.19 -10.86
C ALA A 164 -3.09 -16.29 -10.70
N LEU A 165 -2.92 -14.98 -10.43
CA LEU A 165 -4.01 -14.05 -10.19
C LEU A 165 -4.47 -13.37 -11.50
N ALA A 166 -5.56 -13.86 -12.10
CA ALA A 166 -6.05 -13.43 -13.42
C ALA A 166 -7.00 -12.20 -13.41
N VAL A 167 -7.08 -11.45 -12.30
CA VAL A 167 -7.90 -10.23 -12.22
C VAL A 167 -7.20 -9.04 -12.87
N PRO A 168 -7.94 -8.03 -13.37
CA PRO A 168 -7.34 -6.77 -13.79
C PRO A 168 -6.56 -6.12 -12.64
N ALA A 169 -5.33 -5.66 -12.90
CA ALA A 169 -4.49 -5.03 -11.91
C ALA A 169 -3.84 -3.74 -12.41
N GLY A 170 -3.98 -2.67 -11.64
CA GLY A 170 -3.26 -1.42 -11.82
C GLY A 170 -2.11 -1.33 -10.83
N ILE A 171 -0.87 -1.25 -11.33
CA ILE A 171 0.33 -1.10 -10.51
C ILE A 171 0.81 0.34 -10.63
N GLY A 172 0.92 1.04 -9.49
CA GLY A 172 1.40 2.43 -9.43
C GLY A 172 2.80 2.52 -8.85
N THR A 173 3.67 3.37 -9.43
CA THR A 173 5.02 3.63 -8.90
C THR A 173 5.39 5.10 -8.98
N CYS A 174 6.29 5.54 -8.08
CA CYS A 174 7.01 6.81 -8.18
C CYS A 174 8.45 6.51 -8.64
N THR A 175 8.83 7.04 -9.79
CA THR A 175 10.11 6.69 -10.44
C THR A 175 11.35 7.22 -9.70
N ASP A 176 11.16 8.19 -8.80
CA ASP A 176 12.18 8.82 -7.95
C ASP A 176 12.08 8.39 -6.47
N ASP A 177 11.36 7.29 -6.16
CA ASP A 177 11.20 6.81 -4.78
C ASP A 177 12.35 5.87 -4.40
N PRO A 178 13.21 6.24 -3.44
CA PRO A 178 14.31 5.39 -3.00
C PRO A 178 13.85 4.23 -2.10
N ILE A 179 12.62 4.29 -1.58
CA ILE A 179 12.06 3.31 -0.62
C ILE A 179 11.26 2.23 -1.34
N HIS A 180 10.58 2.59 -2.44
CA HIS A 180 9.78 1.68 -3.25
C HIS A 180 10.34 1.60 -4.68
N PRO A 181 11.35 0.74 -4.93
CA PRO A 181 12.01 0.69 -6.22
C PRO A 181 11.03 0.38 -7.37
N THR A 182 11.05 1.19 -8.43
CA THR A 182 10.24 0.99 -9.64
C THR A 182 10.40 -0.41 -10.23
N LYS A 183 11.57 -1.03 -10.05
CA LYS A 183 11.83 -2.41 -10.46
C LYS A 183 10.81 -3.39 -9.86
N VAL A 184 10.47 -3.25 -8.58
CA VAL A 184 9.46 -4.13 -7.92
C VAL A 184 8.09 -3.97 -8.55
N ALA A 185 7.66 -2.73 -8.80
CA ALA A 185 6.39 -2.44 -9.47
C ALA A 185 6.37 -3.03 -10.90
N SER A 186 7.48 -2.93 -11.62
CA SER A 186 7.63 -3.52 -12.95
C SER A 186 7.58 -5.04 -12.93
N GLU A 187 8.21 -5.69 -11.94
CA GLU A 187 8.18 -7.14 -11.75
C GLU A 187 6.75 -7.62 -11.43
N TRP A 188 6.01 -6.91 -10.57
CA TRP A 188 4.62 -7.20 -10.30
C TRP A 188 3.74 -7.07 -11.55
N ALA A 189 3.92 -5.98 -12.32
CA ALA A 189 3.16 -5.75 -13.55
C ALA A 189 3.48 -6.78 -14.64
N ALA A 190 4.69 -7.31 -14.67
CA ALA A 190 5.10 -8.36 -15.60
C ALA A 190 4.59 -9.75 -15.19
N ALA A 191 4.51 -10.04 -13.89
CA ALA A 191 4.04 -11.32 -13.38
C ALA A 191 2.52 -11.49 -13.49
N LEU A 192 1.75 -10.44 -13.19
CA LEU A 192 0.28 -10.46 -13.25
C LEU A 192 -0.21 -10.54 -14.70
N PRO A 193 -1.04 -11.54 -15.08
CA PRO A 193 -1.46 -11.76 -16.48
C PRO A 193 -2.21 -10.57 -17.09
N ARG A 194 -2.99 -9.87 -16.27
CA ARG A 194 -3.83 -8.74 -16.70
C ARG A 194 -3.45 -7.48 -15.93
N ALA A 195 -2.20 -7.07 -15.99
CA ALA A 195 -1.74 -5.85 -15.34
C ALA A 195 -1.25 -4.79 -16.32
N ALA A 196 -1.22 -3.54 -15.84
CA ALA A 196 -0.50 -2.44 -16.45
C ALA A 196 0.20 -1.61 -15.37
N LEU A 197 1.31 -0.97 -15.75
CA LEU A 197 2.08 -0.06 -14.92
C LEU A 197 1.66 1.39 -15.18
N GLY A 198 1.49 2.16 -14.10
CA GLY A 198 1.30 3.60 -14.11
C GLY A 198 2.41 4.27 -13.30
N GLU A 199 3.01 5.30 -13.88
CA GLU A 199 4.15 5.98 -13.29
C GLU A 199 3.83 7.42 -12.92
N THR A 200 4.40 7.86 -11.82
CA THR A 200 4.42 9.26 -11.37
C THR A 200 5.76 9.52 -10.65
N THR A 201 5.89 10.61 -9.91
CA THR A 201 7.06 10.93 -9.09
C THR A 201 6.66 11.30 -7.67
N LEU A 202 7.57 11.19 -6.70
CA LEU A 202 7.36 11.72 -5.34
C LEU A 202 7.13 13.23 -5.35
N THR A 203 7.79 13.94 -6.26
CA THR A 203 7.57 15.38 -6.46
C THR A 203 6.12 15.66 -6.86
N ALA A 204 5.58 14.92 -7.83
CA ALA A 204 4.18 15.05 -8.25
C ALA A 204 3.22 14.63 -7.13
N LEU A 205 3.50 13.53 -6.43
CA LEU A 205 2.73 13.08 -5.26
C LEU A 205 2.75 14.13 -4.14
N GLY A 206 3.89 14.79 -3.94
CA GLY A 206 4.04 15.89 -2.99
C GLY A 206 3.21 17.11 -3.35
N ALA A 207 3.17 17.49 -4.62
CA ALA A 207 2.38 18.59 -5.12
C ALA A 207 0.88 18.29 -5.15
N GLU A 208 0.53 17.07 -5.53
CA GLU A 208 -0.85 16.62 -5.67
C GLU A 208 -0.98 15.12 -5.32
N ARG A 209 -1.61 14.82 -4.18
CA ARG A 209 -1.76 13.45 -3.66
C ARG A 209 -2.42 12.49 -4.64
N GLU A 210 -3.37 12.97 -5.42
CA GLU A 210 -4.09 12.16 -6.41
C GLU A 210 -3.22 11.69 -7.58
N SER A 211 -2.03 12.26 -7.79
CA SER A 211 -1.15 11.87 -8.91
C SER A 211 -0.83 10.37 -8.91
N LEU A 212 -0.54 9.79 -7.73
CA LEU A 212 -0.30 8.36 -7.58
C LEU A 212 -1.59 7.54 -7.79
N GLY A 213 -2.70 8.00 -7.24
CA GLY A 213 -4.00 7.37 -7.41
C GLY A 213 -4.44 7.36 -8.88
N ARG A 214 -4.27 8.47 -9.60
CA ARG A 214 -4.56 8.55 -11.03
C ARG A 214 -3.68 7.62 -11.85
N ALA A 215 -2.37 7.58 -11.59
CA ALA A 215 -1.46 6.66 -12.28
C ALA A 215 -1.89 5.21 -12.10
N THR A 216 -2.21 4.80 -10.85
CA THR A 216 -2.63 3.44 -10.52
C THR A 216 -3.99 3.08 -11.13
N VAL A 217 -4.98 3.97 -11.02
CA VAL A 217 -6.33 3.75 -11.54
C VAL A 217 -6.35 3.72 -13.08
N LEU A 218 -5.60 4.60 -13.75
CA LEU A 218 -5.47 4.56 -15.22
C LEU A 218 -4.78 3.28 -15.70
N ALA A 219 -3.79 2.78 -14.96
CA ALA A 219 -3.18 1.48 -15.24
C ALA A 219 -4.21 0.35 -15.10
N TYR A 220 -5.01 0.36 -14.03
CA TYR A 220 -6.11 -0.61 -13.86
C TYR A 220 -7.09 -0.60 -15.03
N LEU A 221 -7.52 0.58 -15.48
CA LEU A 221 -8.44 0.68 -16.62
C LEU A 221 -7.85 0.11 -17.92
N ARG A 222 -6.54 0.32 -18.16
CA ARG A 222 -5.82 -0.31 -19.28
C ARG A 222 -5.78 -1.83 -19.16
N ALA A 223 -5.54 -2.34 -17.94
CA ALA A 223 -5.52 -3.77 -17.65
C ALA A 223 -6.90 -4.42 -17.83
N ALA A 224 -7.98 -3.72 -17.43
CA ALA A 224 -9.35 -4.20 -17.57
C ALA A 224 -9.81 -4.34 -19.02
N GLN A 225 -9.16 -3.63 -19.97
CA GLN A 225 -9.44 -3.74 -21.40
C GLN A 225 -8.66 -4.87 -22.09
N LYS A 226 -7.72 -5.49 -21.41
CA LYS A 226 -7.01 -6.66 -21.94
C LYS A 226 -7.94 -7.87 -21.93
N PRO A 227 -7.94 -8.66 -23.00
CA PRO A 227 -8.73 -9.88 -23.08
C PRO A 227 -8.34 -10.91 -22.02
#